data_cd975b224ee7963fc920f4e6c47e6e10
#
_entry.id   cd975b224ee7963fc920f4e6c47e6e10
#
_cell.length_a   1.000
_cell.length_b   1.000
_cell.length_c   1.000
_cell.angle_alpha   90.00
_cell.angle_beta   90.00
_cell.angle_gamma   90.00
#
_symmetry.space_group_name_H-M   'P 1'
#
loop_
_entity.id
_entity.type
_entity.pdbx_description
1 polymer ?
#
loop_
_entity_poly.entity_id
_entity_poly.type
_entity_poly.pdbx_seq_one_letter_code
_entity_poly.pdbx_strand_id
1 'polypeptide(L)'
;MPSLYYASVTLHLLAALLWLGGMFFLAVVGAPVLRAVEPPELRVMLFRRLGERFRVVGWGAIAVLLVTGAANLHYRGLLSADLWTSSDFWRGRVGQALGWKLGAVLAMLLISATHDFLTGPAAGRLTPGSPGALAARRRASWLARINALVGLVVVVAAVRLARGG
;
A
#
# COMPACT_ATOMS: atom_id res chain seq x y z
N MET A 1 6.29 -3.36 29.66
CA MET A 1 5.90 -4.18 28.51
C MET A 1 6.66 -3.80 27.21
N PRO A 2 7.98 -3.64 27.26
CA PRO A 2 8.76 -3.28 26.07
C PRO A 2 8.74 -4.33 24.97
N SER A 3 8.69 -5.62 25.35
CA SER A 3 8.73 -6.75 24.39
C SER A 3 7.57 -6.77 23.39
N LEU A 4 6.34 -6.48 23.82
CA LEU A 4 5.16 -6.44 22.95
C LEU A 4 5.22 -5.25 21.98
N TYR A 5 5.72 -4.11 22.43
CA TYR A 5 5.94 -2.95 21.55
C TYR A 5 6.97 -3.27 20.46
N TYR A 6 8.11 -3.85 20.83
CA TYR A 6 9.12 -4.26 19.84
C TYR A 6 8.58 -5.29 18.85
N ALA A 7 7.83 -6.28 19.33
CA ALA A 7 7.17 -7.26 18.46
C ALA A 7 6.19 -6.60 17.48
N SER A 8 5.37 -5.66 17.96
CA SER A 8 4.44 -4.89 17.12
C SER A 8 5.16 -4.07 16.06
N VAL A 9 6.23 -3.36 16.43
CA VAL A 9 7.05 -2.58 15.47
C VAL A 9 7.69 -3.49 14.43
N THR A 10 8.27 -4.62 14.85
CA THR A 10 8.90 -5.60 13.95
C THR A 10 7.89 -6.16 12.95
N LEU A 11 6.73 -6.59 13.45
CA LEU A 11 5.67 -7.12 12.58
C LEU A 11 5.14 -6.06 11.60
N HIS A 12 5.01 -4.81 12.07
CA HIS A 12 4.64 -3.67 11.22
C HIS A 12 5.65 -3.45 10.08
N LEU A 13 6.94 -3.48 10.39
CA LEU A 13 8.00 -3.33 9.40
C LEU A 13 8.02 -4.49 8.40
N LEU A 14 7.90 -5.74 8.87
CA LEU A 14 7.85 -6.91 7.99
C LEU A 14 6.66 -6.87 7.05
N ALA A 15 5.48 -6.48 7.55
CA ALA A 15 4.28 -6.31 6.72
C ALA A 15 4.44 -5.18 5.70
N ALA A 16 5.09 -4.07 6.09
CA ALA A 16 5.40 -2.96 5.18
C ALA A 16 6.39 -3.38 4.08
N LEU A 17 7.43 -4.13 4.43
CA LEU A 17 8.40 -4.68 3.47
C LEU A 17 7.73 -5.64 2.50
N LEU A 18 6.88 -6.54 2.99
CA LEU A 18 6.15 -7.49 2.15
C LEU A 18 5.24 -6.78 1.15
N TRP A 19 4.48 -5.79 1.61
CA TRP A 19 3.51 -5.12 0.77
C TRP A 19 4.15 -4.11 -0.19
N LEU A 20 4.92 -3.15 0.33
CA LEU A 20 5.57 -2.12 -0.49
C LEU A 20 6.68 -2.71 -1.37
N GLY A 21 7.51 -3.59 -0.80
CA GLY A 21 8.56 -4.31 -1.55
C GLY A 21 7.97 -5.18 -2.64
N GLY A 22 6.84 -5.86 -2.38
CA GLY A 22 6.11 -6.63 -3.39
C GLY A 22 5.59 -5.76 -4.53
N MET A 23 5.04 -4.58 -4.25
CA MET A 23 4.63 -3.64 -5.31
C MET A 23 5.81 -3.17 -6.16
N PHE A 24 6.94 -2.82 -5.55
CA PHE A 24 8.15 -2.43 -6.29
C PHE A 24 8.71 -3.59 -7.10
N PHE A 25 8.79 -4.78 -6.52
CA PHE A 25 9.22 -5.98 -7.23
C PHE A 25 8.36 -6.24 -8.48
N LEU A 26 7.04 -6.18 -8.33
CA LEU A 26 6.13 -6.38 -9.44
C LEU A 26 6.28 -5.29 -10.52
N ALA A 27 6.49 -4.03 -10.12
CA ALA A 27 6.63 -2.93 -11.06
C ALA A 27 7.95 -2.96 -11.83
N VAL A 28 9.07 -3.26 -11.14
CA VAL A 28 10.43 -3.15 -11.69
C VAL A 28 10.91 -4.45 -12.31
N VAL A 29 10.53 -5.59 -11.76
CA VAL A 29 11.00 -6.92 -12.21
C VAL A 29 9.87 -7.74 -12.82
N GLY A 30 8.80 -7.97 -12.06
CA GLY A 30 7.75 -8.90 -12.44
C GLY A 30 7.03 -8.49 -13.73
N ALA A 31 6.60 -7.24 -13.84
CA ALA A 31 5.88 -6.80 -15.05
C ALA A 31 6.77 -6.73 -16.30
N PRO A 32 8.03 -6.27 -16.27
CA PRO A 32 8.94 -6.37 -17.43
C PRO A 32 9.17 -7.81 -17.87
N VAL A 33 9.48 -8.73 -16.94
CA VAL A 33 9.70 -10.15 -17.25
C VAL A 33 8.46 -10.78 -17.88
N LEU A 34 7.29 -10.55 -17.28
CA LEU A 34 6.04 -11.12 -17.81
C LEU A 34 5.66 -10.56 -19.17
N ARG A 35 6.08 -9.33 -19.54
CA ARG A 35 5.83 -8.79 -20.89
C ARG A 35 6.55 -9.53 -21.99
N ALA A 36 7.68 -10.16 -21.68
CA ALA A 36 8.48 -10.95 -22.63
C ALA A 36 7.98 -12.40 -22.77
N VAL A 37 6.98 -12.83 -21.99
CA VAL A 37 6.45 -14.19 -22.06
C VAL A 37 5.61 -14.39 -23.32
N GLU A 38 5.88 -15.47 -24.03
CA GLU A 38 5.12 -15.96 -25.18
C GLU A 38 4.59 -17.39 -24.89
N PRO A 39 3.43 -17.77 -25.39
CA PRO A 39 2.49 -16.98 -26.21
C PRO A 39 1.68 -15.96 -25.38
N PRO A 40 0.98 -15.01 -26.03
CA PRO A 40 0.22 -13.94 -25.36
C PRO A 40 -0.81 -14.44 -24.34
N GLU A 41 -1.41 -15.59 -24.56
CA GLU A 41 -2.40 -16.22 -23.66
C GLU A 41 -1.76 -16.61 -22.33
N LEU A 42 -0.57 -17.21 -22.38
CA LEU A 42 0.22 -17.57 -21.20
C LEU A 42 0.58 -16.30 -20.39
N ARG A 43 1.04 -15.27 -21.10
CA ARG A 43 1.34 -13.96 -20.49
C ARG A 43 0.15 -13.40 -19.74
N VAL A 44 -1.03 -13.36 -20.36
CA VAL A 44 -2.27 -12.85 -19.72
C VAL A 44 -2.64 -13.68 -18.49
N MET A 45 -2.54 -15.02 -18.59
CA MET A 45 -2.82 -15.93 -17.48
C MET A 45 -1.87 -15.69 -16.30
N LEU A 46 -0.57 -15.53 -16.56
CA LEU A 46 0.44 -15.30 -15.52
C LEU A 46 0.24 -13.94 -14.83
N PHE A 47 -0.03 -12.87 -15.60
CA PHE A 47 -0.36 -11.57 -15.00
C PHE A 47 -1.59 -11.65 -14.09
N ARG A 48 -2.64 -12.37 -14.51
CA ARG A 48 -3.84 -12.55 -13.71
C ARG A 48 -3.55 -13.30 -12.43
N ARG A 49 -2.90 -14.48 -12.52
CA ARG A 49 -2.57 -15.31 -11.35
C ARG A 49 -1.69 -14.57 -10.35
N LEU A 50 -0.66 -13.86 -10.85
CA LEU A 50 0.23 -13.08 -10.02
C LEU A 50 -0.50 -11.95 -9.30
N GLY A 51 -1.37 -11.22 -10.01
CA GLY A 51 -2.20 -10.15 -9.43
C GLY A 51 -3.18 -10.67 -8.38
N GLU A 52 -3.85 -11.81 -8.63
CA GLU A 52 -4.76 -12.45 -7.68
C GLU A 52 -4.03 -12.87 -6.40
N ARG A 53 -2.86 -13.50 -6.53
CA ARG A 53 -2.03 -13.90 -5.39
C ARG A 53 -1.53 -12.68 -4.61
N PHE A 54 -1.00 -11.68 -5.30
CA PHE A 54 -0.51 -10.47 -4.66
C PHE A 54 -1.63 -9.69 -3.96
N ARG A 55 -2.85 -9.68 -4.51
CA ARG A 55 -4.01 -9.07 -3.85
C ARG A 55 -4.29 -9.71 -2.50
N VAL A 56 -4.34 -11.05 -2.41
CA VAL A 56 -4.59 -11.76 -1.14
C VAL A 56 -3.50 -11.45 -0.11
N VAL A 57 -2.24 -11.61 -0.51
CA VAL A 57 -1.08 -11.33 0.36
C VAL A 57 -1.03 -9.86 0.75
N GLY A 58 -1.30 -8.97 -0.20
CA GLY A 58 -1.28 -7.52 0.02
C GLY A 58 -2.33 -7.05 1.02
N TRP A 59 -3.59 -7.52 0.89
CA TRP A 59 -4.64 -7.17 1.85
C TRP A 59 -4.41 -7.79 3.22
N GLY A 60 -3.80 -8.99 3.30
CA GLY A 60 -3.33 -9.56 4.56
C GLY A 60 -2.26 -8.70 5.22
N ALA A 61 -1.27 -8.25 4.46
CA ALA A 61 -0.25 -7.33 4.96
C ALA A 61 -0.84 -5.98 5.40
N ILE A 62 -1.80 -5.41 4.64
CA ILE A 62 -2.52 -4.19 5.02
C ILE A 62 -3.26 -4.37 6.36
N ALA A 63 -3.97 -5.49 6.55
CA ALA A 63 -4.65 -5.77 7.82
C ALA A 63 -3.66 -5.79 9.00
N VAL A 64 -2.51 -6.47 8.84
CA VAL A 64 -1.44 -6.46 9.84
C VAL A 64 -0.91 -5.04 10.07
N LEU A 65 -0.70 -4.24 9.02
CA LEU A 65 -0.24 -2.85 9.13
C LEU A 65 -1.22 -1.97 9.90
N LEU A 66 -2.52 -2.12 9.69
CA LEU A 66 -3.53 -1.34 10.40
C LEU A 66 -3.56 -1.70 11.89
N VAL A 67 -3.59 -2.99 12.22
CA VAL A 67 -3.59 -3.47 13.60
C VAL A 67 -2.33 -3.06 14.36
N THR A 68 -1.16 -3.34 13.78
CA THR A 68 0.12 -2.99 14.41
C THR A 68 0.37 -1.49 14.41
N GLY A 69 -0.14 -0.76 13.42
CA GLY A 69 -0.09 0.70 13.38
C GLY A 69 -0.87 1.34 14.53
N ALA A 70 -2.09 0.86 14.79
CA ALA A 70 -2.91 1.30 15.91
C ALA A 70 -2.24 0.94 17.25
N ALA A 71 -1.73 -0.29 17.40
CA ALA A 71 -0.98 -0.71 18.58
C ALA A 71 0.25 0.18 18.83
N ASN A 72 1.02 0.51 17.79
CA ASN A 72 2.20 1.37 17.90
C ASN A 72 1.82 2.81 18.31
N LEU A 73 0.69 3.34 17.84
CA LEU A 73 0.18 4.65 18.31
C LEU A 73 -0.23 4.58 19.77
N HIS A 74 -0.89 3.49 20.19
CA HIS A 74 -1.27 3.26 21.57
C HIS A 74 -0.05 3.23 22.51
N TYR A 75 0.97 2.41 22.19
CA TYR A 75 2.20 2.31 22.97
C TYR A 75 2.98 3.63 23.06
N ARG A 76 2.82 4.51 22.09
CA ARG A 76 3.44 5.84 22.07
C ARG A 76 2.59 6.93 22.74
N GLY A 77 1.43 6.59 23.29
CA GLY A 77 0.50 7.54 23.89
C GLY A 77 -0.17 8.50 22.90
N LEU A 78 -0.17 8.14 21.60
CA LEU A 78 -0.70 9.01 20.54
C LEU A 78 -2.17 8.73 20.20
N LEU A 79 -2.87 7.87 20.97
CA LEU A 79 -4.30 7.59 20.80
C LEU A 79 -5.20 8.26 21.85
N SER A 80 -4.74 9.30 22.55
CA SER A 80 -5.61 10.00 23.49
C SER A 80 -6.57 10.95 22.77
N ALA A 81 -7.83 11.01 23.23
CA ALA A 81 -8.83 11.91 22.66
C ALA A 81 -8.39 13.37 22.76
N ASP A 82 -7.78 13.75 23.88
CA ASP A 82 -7.31 15.11 24.13
C ASP A 82 -6.26 15.57 23.11
N LEU A 83 -5.34 14.68 22.71
CA LEU A 83 -4.37 14.99 21.68
C LEU A 83 -5.04 15.17 20.30
N TRP A 84 -5.99 14.31 19.96
CA TRP A 84 -6.63 14.35 18.64
C TRP A 84 -7.57 15.55 18.46
N THR A 85 -8.10 16.10 19.54
CA THR A 85 -8.92 17.32 19.54
C THR A 85 -8.10 18.61 19.65
N SER A 86 -6.81 18.50 20.02
CA SER A 86 -5.92 19.66 20.20
C SER A 86 -5.39 20.17 18.87
N SER A 87 -5.69 21.43 18.53
CA SER A 87 -5.11 22.10 17.35
C SER A 87 -3.60 22.27 17.46
N ASP A 88 -3.07 22.44 18.65
CA ASP A 88 -1.64 22.64 18.89
C ASP A 88 -0.84 21.35 18.67
N PHE A 89 -1.43 20.18 18.98
CA PHE A 89 -0.85 18.89 18.61
C PHE A 89 -0.67 18.79 17.09
N TRP A 90 -1.70 19.09 16.31
CA TRP A 90 -1.65 18.98 14.84
C TRP A 90 -0.76 20.04 14.17
N ARG A 91 -0.51 21.16 14.82
CA ARG A 91 0.48 22.18 14.40
C ARG A 91 1.92 21.77 14.76
N GLY A 92 2.09 20.92 15.77
CA GLY A 92 3.38 20.40 16.20
C GLY A 92 3.99 19.42 15.20
N ARG A 93 5.30 19.23 15.26
CA ARG A 93 6.06 18.35 14.35
C ARG A 93 5.53 16.91 14.32
N VAL A 94 5.25 16.34 15.49
CA VAL A 94 4.73 14.97 15.63
C VAL A 94 3.35 14.84 14.99
N GLY A 95 2.46 15.79 15.29
CA GLY A 95 1.10 15.82 14.73
C GLY A 95 1.11 15.96 13.20
N GLN A 96 1.95 16.86 12.68
CA GLN A 96 2.11 17.01 11.22
C GLN A 96 2.62 15.73 10.55
N ALA A 97 3.68 15.11 11.12
CA ALA A 97 4.22 13.85 10.58
C ALA A 97 3.19 12.71 10.65
N LEU A 98 2.41 12.64 11.73
CA LEU A 98 1.31 11.68 11.88
C LEU A 98 0.20 11.96 10.86
N GLY A 99 -0.22 13.22 10.70
CA GLY A 99 -1.23 13.63 9.73
C GLY A 99 -0.85 13.26 8.29
N TRP A 100 0.38 13.56 7.88
CA TRP A 100 0.90 13.15 6.58
C TRP A 100 0.90 11.64 6.41
N LYS A 101 1.34 10.90 7.43
CA LYS A 101 1.34 9.43 7.40
C LYS A 101 -0.08 8.87 7.25
N LEU A 102 -1.03 9.32 8.07
CA LEU A 102 -2.41 8.84 8.03
C LEU A 102 -3.10 9.21 6.72
N GLY A 103 -2.92 10.43 6.23
CA GLY A 103 -3.44 10.88 4.94
C GLY A 103 -2.89 10.07 3.77
N ALA A 104 -1.58 9.81 3.75
CA ALA A 104 -0.96 8.99 2.72
C ALA A 104 -1.41 7.52 2.80
N VAL A 105 -1.56 6.95 4.01
CA VAL A 105 -2.11 5.59 4.20
C VAL A 105 -3.55 5.53 3.68
N LEU A 106 -4.39 6.50 4.01
CA LEU A 106 -5.77 6.56 3.51
C LEU A 106 -5.82 6.63 1.98
N ALA A 107 -5.04 7.54 1.37
CA ALA A 107 -4.95 7.65 -0.08
C ALA A 107 -4.51 6.32 -0.72
N MET A 108 -3.52 5.67 -0.13
CA MET A 108 -3.00 4.39 -0.58
C MET A 108 -4.04 3.26 -0.48
N LEU A 109 -4.83 3.21 0.59
CA LEU A 109 -5.93 2.24 0.75
C LEU A 109 -7.02 2.47 -0.30
N LEU A 110 -7.41 3.73 -0.55
CA LEU A 110 -8.41 4.07 -1.56
C LEU A 110 -7.94 3.69 -2.96
N ILE A 111 -6.68 3.98 -3.30
CA ILE A 111 -6.09 3.60 -4.60
C ILE A 111 -6.03 2.08 -4.74
N SER A 112 -5.59 1.34 -3.69
CA SER A 112 -5.53 -0.12 -3.69
C SER A 112 -6.93 -0.73 -3.86
N ALA A 113 -7.91 -0.24 -3.11
CA ALA A 113 -9.29 -0.73 -3.21
C ALA A 113 -9.88 -0.47 -4.61
N THR A 114 -9.68 0.73 -5.16
CA THR A 114 -10.11 1.08 -6.52
C THR A 114 -9.45 0.19 -7.56
N HIS A 115 -8.14 -0.02 -7.43
CA HIS A 115 -7.39 -0.89 -8.34
C HIS A 115 -7.89 -2.33 -8.27
N ASP A 116 -8.04 -2.90 -7.07
CA ASP A 116 -8.26 -4.33 -6.88
C ASP A 116 -9.73 -4.74 -7.05
N PHE A 117 -10.68 -3.87 -6.71
CA PHE A 117 -12.10 -4.20 -6.71
C PHE A 117 -12.89 -3.57 -7.86
N LEU A 118 -12.40 -2.47 -8.46
CA LEU A 118 -13.08 -1.79 -9.55
C LEU A 118 -12.35 -1.98 -10.89
N THR A 119 -11.08 -1.54 -11.00
CA THR A 119 -10.39 -1.50 -12.30
C THR A 119 -9.88 -2.87 -12.74
N GLY A 120 -9.40 -3.69 -11.81
CA GLY A 120 -8.90 -5.04 -12.11
C GLY A 120 -9.99 -5.96 -12.69
N PRO A 121 -11.11 -6.16 -11.98
CA PRO A 121 -12.24 -6.96 -12.49
C PRO A 121 -12.84 -6.41 -13.79
N ALA A 122 -12.98 -5.08 -13.93
CA ALA A 122 -13.50 -4.45 -15.14
C ALA A 122 -12.60 -4.76 -16.36
N ALA A 123 -11.29 -4.68 -16.19
CA ALA A 123 -10.35 -5.02 -17.27
C ALA A 123 -10.40 -6.51 -17.67
N GLY A 124 -10.69 -7.40 -16.73
CA GLY A 124 -10.82 -8.84 -16.98
C GLY A 124 -12.08 -9.25 -17.74
N ARG A 125 -13.11 -8.41 -17.78
CA ARG A 125 -14.37 -8.64 -18.51
C ARG A 125 -14.33 -8.21 -19.98
N LEU A 126 -13.32 -7.45 -20.38
CA LEU A 126 -13.19 -6.92 -21.73
C LEU A 126 -12.48 -7.92 -22.63
N THR A 127 -12.89 -7.96 -23.92
CA THR A 127 -12.24 -8.80 -24.92
C THR A 127 -10.75 -8.47 -25.00
N PRO A 128 -9.85 -9.46 -24.85
CA PRO A 128 -8.42 -9.26 -24.96
C PRO A 128 -8.04 -8.58 -26.29
N GLY A 129 -7.18 -7.54 -26.21
CA GLY A 129 -6.76 -6.78 -27.40
C GLY A 129 -7.70 -5.65 -27.84
N SER A 130 -8.93 -5.57 -27.29
CA SER A 130 -9.83 -4.46 -27.63
C SER A 130 -9.28 -3.11 -27.12
N PRO A 131 -9.63 -1.97 -27.78
CA PRO A 131 -9.21 -0.63 -27.31
C PRO A 131 -9.59 -0.36 -25.85
N GLY A 132 -10.76 -0.85 -25.41
CA GLY A 132 -11.24 -0.78 -24.03
C GLY A 132 -10.35 -1.55 -23.04
N ALA A 133 -9.95 -2.77 -23.41
CA ALA A 133 -9.05 -3.59 -22.57
C ALA A 133 -7.66 -2.96 -22.44
N LEU A 134 -7.14 -2.37 -23.51
CA LEU A 134 -5.86 -1.65 -23.49
C LEU A 134 -5.94 -0.41 -22.60
N ALA A 135 -7.02 0.37 -22.71
CA ALA A 135 -7.25 1.53 -21.86
C ALA A 135 -7.39 1.16 -20.37
N ALA A 136 -8.14 0.10 -20.06
CA ALA A 136 -8.31 -0.39 -18.69
C ALA A 136 -6.97 -0.87 -18.09
N ARG A 137 -6.16 -1.61 -18.85
CA ARG A 137 -4.82 -2.03 -18.42
C ARG A 137 -3.89 -0.83 -18.19
N ARG A 138 -3.96 0.21 -19.01
CA ARG A 138 -3.18 1.44 -18.85
C ARG A 138 -3.57 2.15 -17.55
N ARG A 139 -4.88 2.29 -17.28
CA ARG A 139 -5.39 2.87 -16.04
C ARG A 139 -4.92 2.10 -14.81
N ALA A 140 -5.06 0.77 -14.82
CA ALA A 140 -4.57 -0.08 -13.74
C ALA A 140 -3.07 0.09 -13.49
N SER A 141 -2.26 0.14 -14.54
CA SER A 141 -0.82 0.36 -14.45
C SER A 141 -0.47 1.74 -13.87
N TRP A 142 -1.21 2.78 -14.22
CA TRP A 142 -1.03 4.12 -13.65
C TRP A 142 -1.40 4.16 -12.16
N LEU A 143 -2.53 3.57 -11.77
CA LEU A 143 -2.94 3.47 -10.37
C LEU A 143 -1.88 2.75 -9.52
N ALA A 144 -1.33 1.63 -10.02
CA ALA A 144 -0.27 0.91 -9.34
C ALA A 144 1.00 1.76 -9.14
N ARG A 145 1.40 2.56 -10.15
CA ARG A 145 2.56 3.46 -10.05
C ARG A 145 2.32 4.58 -9.05
N ILE A 146 1.15 5.23 -9.12
CA ILE A 146 0.78 6.28 -8.17
C ILE A 146 0.78 5.71 -6.75
N ASN A 147 0.21 4.52 -6.55
CA ASN A 147 0.19 3.86 -5.25
C ASN A 147 1.60 3.58 -4.71
N ALA A 148 2.53 3.14 -5.55
CA ALA A 148 3.92 2.95 -5.17
C ALA A 148 4.61 4.27 -4.76
N LEU A 149 4.33 5.39 -5.47
CA LEU A 149 4.83 6.72 -5.10
C LEU A 149 4.25 7.21 -3.77
N VAL A 150 2.94 7.03 -3.55
CA VAL A 150 2.30 7.34 -2.25
C VAL A 150 2.92 6.48 -1.15
N GLY A 151 3.26 5.21 -1.44
CA GLY A 151 3.99 4.35 -0.51
C GLY A 151 5.34 4.92 -0.07
N LEU A 152 6.09 5.58 -0.96
CA LEU A 152 7.33 6.29 -0.59
C LEU A 152 7.05 7.46 0.36
N VAL A 153 5.97 8.20 0.14
CA VAL A 153 5.56 9.29 1.06
C VAL A 153 5.26 8.73 2.44
N VAL A 154 4.59 7.57 2.53
CA VAL A 154 4.34 6.88 3.81
C VAL A 154 5.65 6.53 4.52
N VAL A 155 6.65 6.03 3.78
CA VAL A 155 7.97 5.70 4.36
C VAL A 155 8.65 6.95 4.90
N VAL A 156 8.69 8.04 4.13
CA VAL A 156 9.28 9.31 4.57
C VAL A 156 8.57 9.86 5.81
N ALA A 157 7.23 9.86 5.81
CA ALA A 157 6.44 10.28 6.96
C ALA A 157 6.67 9.39 8.19
N ALA A 158 6.83 8.07 7.98
CA ALA A 158 7.14 7.13 9.05
C ALA A 158 8.52 7.39 9.67
N VAL A 159 9.53 7.66 8.84
CA VAL A 159 10.89 8.01 9.32
C VAL A 159 10.86 9.32 10.10
N ARG A 160 10.16 10.35 9.61
CA ARG A 160 9.98 11.62 10.35
C ARG A 160 9.31 11.39 11.69
N LEU A 161 8.18 10.68 11.69
CA LEU A 161 7.44 10.37 12.93
C LEU A 161 8.30 9.58 13.94
N ALA A 162 9.15 8.67 13.47
CA ALA A 162 10.05 7.90 14.33
C ALA A 162 11.14 8.79 14.97
N ARG A 163 11.53 9.87 14.32
CA ARG A 163 12.56 10.83 14.78
C ARG A 163 12.00 12.02 15.56
N GLY A 164 10.71 12.02 15.87
CA GLY A 164 10.07 13.10 16.66
C GLY A 164 9.43 14.20 15.81
N GLY A 165 9.22 13.92 14.50
CA GLY A 165 8.53 14.83 13.58
C GLY A 165 9.47 15.71 12.74
#